data_99fe43a1f5a1a0ad25c1d4d2f7a08beb
#
_entry.id   99fe43a1f5a1a0ad25c1d4d2f7a08beb
#
_cell.length_a   1.000
_cell.length_b   1.000
_cell.length_c   1.000
_cell.angle_alpha   90.00
_cell.angle_beta   90.00
_cell.angle_gamma   90.00
#
_symmetry.space_group_name_H-M   'P 1'
#
loop_
_entity.id
_entity.type
_entity.pdbx_description
1 polymer ?
#
loop_
_entity_poly.entity_id
_entity_poly.type
_entity_poly.pdbx_seq_one_letter_code
_entity_poly.pdbx_strand_id
1 'polypeptide(L)'
;MGSEARPILPPLREVIAAHGLQASKALGQNFLLDEQLLDRIAAIPGDLKDQPAFEVGPGPGGLTRAILRAGARLVAVERDDRCLPALAELSQAFPGQLRVISGDAMQVDARAEAGEKAHIIANLPYNVGTALLVGWLSADWDPLPWWSSLTLMFQMEVAERIVAKPNGDHYGRLAVLSQWRSEARIAMKVHRSAFTPPPKVMSAVVHITPKPAPEGVQLKHLERLTAAAFGQRRKMLRQSLKALPGALDALQAVGIDPQRRAETVSVEEFVELARVMGT
;
A
#
# COMPACT_ATOMS: atom_id res chain seq x y z
N MET A 1 -10.99 -35.60 3.59
CA MET A 1 -11.22 -34.16 3.33
C MET A 1 -11.12 -33.97 1.85
N GLY A 2 -12.29 -33.79 1.19
CA GLY A 2 -12.37 -33.69 -0.28
C GLY A 2 -11.65 -32.44 -0.77
N SER A 3 -10.84 -32.60 -1.81
CA SER A 3 -10.37 -31.49 -2.64
C SER A 3 -11.61 -30.86 -3.27
N GLU A 4 -12.12 -29.77 -2.70
CA GLU A 4 -13.14 -29.00 -3.40
C GLU A 4 -12.54 -28.56 -4.73
N ALA A 5 -13.17 -29.01 -5.81
CA ALA A 5 -12.73 -28.67 -7.16
C ALA A 5 -12.81 -27.14 -7.31
N ARG A 6 -11.71 -26.51 -7.71
CA ARG A 6 -11.67 -25.06 -7.96
C ARG A 6 -12.74 -24.70 -9.00
N PRO A 7 -13.52 -23.64 -8.80
CA PRO A 7 -14.54 -23.25 -9.77
C PRO A 7 -13.91 -22.91 -11.11
N ILE A 8 -14.53 -23.36 -12.20
CA ILE A 8 -14.15 -22.98 -13.56
C ILE A 8 -14.77 -21.61 -13.82
N LEU A 9 -13.91 -20.60 -13.96
CA LEU A 9 -14.34 -19.22 -14.22
C LEU A 9 -14.19 -18.89 -15.71
N PRO A 10 -15.11 -18.11 -16.30
CA PRO A 10 -14.92 -17.61 -17.65
C PRO A 10 -13.69 -16.69 -17.70
N PRO A 11 -12.99 -16.61 -18.85
CA PRO A 11 -11.89 -15.66 -19.05
C PRO A 11 -12.28 -14.23 -18.68
N LEU A 12 -11.40 -13.49 -18.01
CA LEU A 12 -11.71 -12.13 -17.53
C LEU A 12 -12.15 -11.19 -18.66
N ARG A 13 -11.62 -11.36 -19.87
CA ARG A 13 -12.01 -10.59 -21.06
C ARG A 13 -13.47 -10.81 -21.44
N GLU A 14 -13.97 -12.02 -21.29
CA GLU A 14 -15.37 -12.37 -21.57
C GLU A 14 -16.30 -11.73 -20.52
N VAL A 15 -15.89 -11.73 -19.24
CA VAL A 15 -16.65 -11.05 -18.18
C VAL A 15 -16.73 -9.55 -18.43
N ILE A 16 -15.61 -8.92 -18.78
CA ILE A 16 -15.56 -7.51 -19.12
C ILE A 16 -16.51 -7.19 -20.29
N ALA A 17 -16.51 -8.03 -21.33
CA ALA A 17 -17.38 -7.87 -22.48
C ALA A 17 -18.86 -8.09 -22.14
N ALA A 18 -19.19 -9.16 -21.39
CA ALA A 18 -20.55 -9.49 -20.98
C ALA A 18 -21.21 -8.40 -20.14
N HIS A 19 -20.43 -7.74 -19.25
CA HIS A 19 -20.91 -6.65 -18.43
C HIS A 19 -20.70 -5.25 -19.06
N GLY A 20 -20.20 -5.16 -20.30
CA GLY A 20 -19.95 -3.88 -20.97
C GLY A 20 -18.96 -2.96 -20.24
N LEU A 21 -18.02 -3.54 -19.47
CA LEU A 21 -17.10 -2.79 -18.64
C LEU A 21 -16.00 -2.13 -19.48
N GLN A 22 -15.77 -0.86 -19.21
CA GLN A 22 -14.67 -0.10 -19.78
C GLN A 22 -13.92 0.63 -18.65
N ALA A 23 -12.59 0.61 -18.71
CA ALA A 23 -11.77 1.31 -17.75
C ALA A 23 -12.06 2.82 -17.78
N SER A 24 -12.40 3.38 -16.64
CA SER A 24 -12.72 4.80 -16.46
C SER A 24 -11.47 5.59 -16.12
N LYS A 25 -11.14 6.61 -16.94
CA LYS A 25 -10.05 7.54 -16.62
C LYS A 25 -10.34 8.37 -15.37
N ALA A 26 -11.62 8.72 -15.14
CA ALA A 26 -12.05 9.48 -13.96
C ALA A 26 -11.82 8.69 -12.65
N LEU A 27 -11.88 7.36 -12.72
CA LEU A 27 -11.61 6.47 -11.61
C LEU A 27 -10.16 5.96 -11.57
N GLY A 28 -9.31 6.40 -12.51
CA GLY A 28 -7.92 5.97 -12.59
C GLY A 28 -7.74 4.47 -12.91
N GLN A 29 -8.71 3.86 -13.57
CA GLN A 29 -8.75 2.42 -13.83
C GLN A 29 -7.81 2.00 -14.97
N ASN A 30 -7.05 0.91 -14.72
CA ASN A 30 -6.27 0.17 -15.69
C ASN A 30 -6.39 -1.31 -15.32
N PHE A 31 -7.05 -2.10 -16.15
CA PHE A 31 -7.31 -3.51 -15.84
C PHE A 31 -6.11 -4.39 -16.17
N LEU A 32 -5.75 -5.28 -15.26
CA LEU A 32 -4.80 -6.36 -15.49
C LEU A 32 -5.57 -7.61 -15.95
N LEU A 33 -5.17 -8.17 -17.08
CA LEU A 33 -5.87 -9.30 -17.71
C LEU A 33 -5.04 -10.59 -17.77
N ASP A 34 -3.75 -10.51 -17.48
CA ASP A 34 -2.83 -11.65 -17.46
C ASP A 34 -2.98 -12.41 -16.14
N GLU A 35 -3.64 -13.58 -16.20
CA GLU A 35 -3.91 -14.41 -15.02
C GLU A 35 -2.63 -14.90 -14.34
N GLN A 36 -1.58 -15.22 -15.10
CA GLN A 36 -0.30 -15.66 -14.52
C GLN A 36 0.38 -14.55 -13.77
N LEU A 37 0.28 -13.32 -14.27
CA LEU A 37 0.78 -12.14 -13.56
C LEU A 37 0.00 -11.91 -12.26
N LEU A 38 -1.34 -12.00 -12.31
CA LEU A 38 -2.22 -11.84 -11.16
C LEU A 38 -1.96 -12.90 -10.08
N ASP A 39 -1.79 -14.18 -10.48
CA ASP A 39 -1.44 -15.25 -9.55
C ASP A 39 -0.07 -15.03 -8.89
N ARG A 40 0.92 -14.53 -9.64
CA ARG A 40 2.22 -14.15 -9.06
C ARG A 40 2.12 -13.00 -8.07
N ILE A 41 1.24 -12.04 -8.32
CA ILE A 41 0.99 -10.93 -7.38
C ILE A 41 0.34 -11.45 -6.10
N ALA A 42 -0.69 -12.30 -6.23
CA ALA A 42 -1.37 -12.91 -5.09
C ALA A 42 -0.47 -13.83 -4.25
N ALA A 43 0.59 -14.38 -4.84
CA ALA A 43 1.57 -15.23 -4.14
C ALA A 43 2.63 -14.45 -3.34
N ILE A 44 2.78 -13.13 -3.54
CA ILE A 44 3.82 -12.33 -2.86
C ILE A 44 3.69 -12.34 -1.33
N PRO A 45 2.48 -12.25 -0.73
CA PRO A 45 2.31 -12.32 0.72
C PRO A 45 2.68 -13.67 1.37
N GLY A 46 2.79 -14.72 0.59
CA GLY A 46 2.98 -16.09 1.06
C GLY A 46 1.68 -16.89 1.05
N ASP A 47 1.51 -17.81 2.01
CA ASP A 47 0.31 -18.66 2.11
C ASP A 47 -0.90 -17.83 2.56
N LEU A 48 -1.91 -17.76 1.71
CA LEU A 48 -3.16 -17.05 1.96
C LEU A 48 -4.31 -17.99 2.38
N LYS A 49 -4.07 -19.29 2.45
CA LYS A 49 -5.14 -20.25 2.78
C LYS A 49 -5.77 -19.91 4.12
N ASP A 50 -7.08 -19.71 4.11
CA ASP A 50 -7.89 -19.34 5.27
C ASP A 50 -7.47 -18.02 5.96
N GLN A 51 -6.59 -17.21 5.32
CA GLN A 51 -6.18 -15.93 5.85
C GLN A 51 -7.17 -14.82 5.48
N PRO A 52 -7.37 -13.82 6.36
CA PRO A 52 -8.14 -12.65 6.01
C PRO A 52 -7.37 -11.79 4.99
N ALA A 53 -8.07 -11.32 3.97
CA ALA A 53 -7.51 -10.43 2.96
C ALA A 53 -8.46 -9.25 2.69
N PHE A 54 -7.87 -8.13 2.27
CA PHE A 54 -8.58 -6.92 1.92
C PHE A 54 -8.09 -6.38 0.57
N GLU A 55 -9.01 -6.12 -0.35
CA GLU A 55 -8.71 -5.57 -1.67
C GLU A 55 -9.42 -4.24 -1.89
N VAL A 56 -8.71 -3.26 -2.41
CA VAL A 56 -9.27 -1.98 -2.83
C VAL A 56 -9.32 -1.92 -4.35
N GLY A 57 -10.51 -1.64 -4.89
CA GLY A 57 -10.72 -1.50 -6.32
C GLY A 57 -10.55 -2.80 -7.09
N PRO A 58 -11.30 -3.86 -6.77
CA PRO A 58 -11.23 -5.15 -7.50
C PRO A 58 -11.55 -5.00 -8.99
N GLY A 59 -12.28 -3.94 -9.39
CA GLY A 59 -12.75 -3.76 -10.75
C GLY A 59 -13.56 -4.96 -11.23
N PRO A 60 -13.26 -5.53 -12.41
CA PRO A 60 -13.94 -6.73 -12.92
C PRO A 60 -13.51 -8.02 -12.21
N GLY A 61 -12.72 -7.96 -11.13
CA GLY A 61 -12.35 -9.11 -10.32
C GLY A 61 -11.07 -9.84 -10.77
N GLY A 62 -10.18 -9.19 -11.50
CA GLY A 62 -8.94 -9.84 -11.97
C GLY A 62 -8.05 -10.34 -10.84
N LEU A 63 -7.58 -9.45 -9.97
CA LEU A 63 -6.75 -9.80 -8.82
C LEU A 63 -7.56 -10.55 -7.76
N THR A 64 -8.83 -10.21 -7.59
CA THR A 64 -9.79 -10.89 -6.72
C THR A 64 -9.79 -12.40 -6.93
N ARG A 65 -9.87 -12.85 -8.21
CA ARG A 65 -9.83 -14.27 -8.58
C ARG A 65 -8.56 -14.96 -8.13
N ALA A 66 -7.42 -14.31 -8.28
CA ALA A 66 -6.13 -14.86 -7.89
C ALA A 66 -6.03 -15.02 -6.37
N ILE A 67 -6.50 -14.02 -5.60
CA ILE A 67 -6.54 -14.05 -4.14
C ILE A 67 -7.48 -15.17 -3.64
N LEU A 68 -8.66 -15.34 -4.26
CA LEU A 68 -9.61 -16.39 -3.91
C LEU A 68 -9.07 -17.78 -4.26
N ARG A 69 -8.40 -17.94 -5.42
CA ARG A 69 -7.73 -19.20 -5.80
C ARG A 69 -6.62 -19.58 -4.82
N ALA A 70 -5.98 -18.59 -4.20
CA ALA A 70 -5.00 -18.80 -3.13
C ALA A 70 -5.64 -19.19 -1.79
N GLY A 71 -6.99 -19.19 -1.69
CA GLY A 71 -7.74 -19.67 -0.54
C GLY A 71 -8.03 -18.63 0.52
N ALA A 72 -7.82 -17.34 0.26
CA ALA A 72 -8.08 -16.27 1.21
C ALA A 72 -9.59 -16.06 1.47
N ARG A 73 -9.91 -15.53 2.65
CA ARG A 73 -11.22 -14.93 2.96
C ARG A 73 -11.12 -13.45 2.65
N LEU A 74 -11.73 -13.02 1.55
CA LEU A 74 -11.52 -11.70 0.98
C LEU A 74 -12.70 -10.76 1.22
N VAL A 75 -12.40 -9.57 1.71
CA VAL A 75 -13.27 -8.41 1.67
C VAL A 75 -12.75 -7.45 0.60
N ALA A 76 -13.59 -7.08 -0.35
CA ALA A 76 -13.24 -6.17 -1.44
C ALA A 76 -14.13 -4.93 -1.41
N VAL A 77 -13.52 -3.74 -1.58
CA VAL A 77 -14.25 -2.47 -1.64
C VAL A 77 -14.17 -1.92 -3.06
N GLU A 78 -15.33 -1.75 -3.70
CA GLU A 78 -15.43 -1.21 -5.07
C GLU A 78 -16.31 0.03 -5.11
N ARG A 79 -15.79 1.07 -5.73
CA ARG A 79 -16.49 2.35 -5.91
C ARG A 79 -17.29 2.41 -7.21
N ASP A 80 -16.91 1.60 -8.21
CA ASP A 80 -17.54 1.57 -9.50
C ASP A 80 -18.69 0.56 -9.51
N ASP A 81 -19.91 1.04 -9.34
CA ASP A 81 -21.11 0.19 -9.29
C ASP A 81 -21.29 -0.69 -10.55
N ARG A 82 -20.70 -0.32 -11.69
CA ARG A 82 -20.73 -1.12 -12.91
C ARG A 82 -20.01 -2.47 -12.76
N CYS A 83 -19.05 -2.55 -11.83
CA CYS A 83 -18.30 -3.78 -11.55
C CYS A 83 -19.04 -4.73 -10.60
N LEU A 84 -20.01 -4.24 -9.83
CA LEU A 84 -20.69 -5.02 -8.79
C LEU A 84 -21.39 -6.29 -9.33
N PRO A 85 -22.06 -6.29 -10.49
CA PRO A 85 -22.65 -7.52 -11.04
C PRO A 85 -21.61 -8.61 -11.31
N ALA A 86 -20.47 -8.28 -11.90
CA ALA A 86 -19.38 -9.23 -12.16
C ALA A 86 -18.77 -9.78 -10.84
N LEU A 87 -18.66 -8.93 -9.83
CA LEU A 87 -18.18 -9.33 -8.49
C LEU A 87 -19.20 -10.21 -7.76
N ALA A 88 -20.50 -9.99 -7.95
CA ALA A 88 -21.56 -10.82 -7.39
C ALA A 88 -21.53 -12.24 -7.97
N GLU A 89 -21.32 -12.38 -9.29
CA GLU A 89 -21.11 -13.69 -9.93
C GLU A 89 -19.86 -14.40 -9.36
N LEU A 90 -18.78 -13.65 -9.14
CA LEU A 90 -17.57 -14.19 -8.56
C LEU A 90 -17.80 -14.63 -7.10
N SER A 91 -18.58 -13.88 -6.31
CA SER A 91 -18.96 -14.27 -4.95
C SER A 91 -19.79 -15.56 -4.92
N GLN A 92 -20.65 -15.79 -5.91
CA GLN A 92 -21.39 -17.05 -6.05
C GLN A 92 -20.48 -18.23 -6.38
N ALA A 93 -19.42 -17.99 -7.17
CA ALA A 93 -18.45 -19.03 -7.52
C ALA A 93 -17.53 -19.41 -6.33
N PHE A 94 -17.36 -18.50 -5.34
CA PHE A 94 -16.57 -18.72 -4.13
C PHE A 94 -17.43 -18.47 -2.87
N PRO A 95 -18.40 -19.34 -2.57
CA PRO A 95 -19.36 -19.09 -1.49
C PRO A 95 -18.66 -18.97 -0.14
N GLY A 96 -18.97 -17.87 0.57
CA GLY A 96 -18.41 -17.57 1.89
C GLY A 96 -16.96 -17.06 1.90
N GLN A 97 -16.28 -16.99 0.74
CA GLN A 97 -14.90 -16.50 0.66
C GLN A 97 -14.79 -15.04 0.20
N LEU A 98 -15.77 -14.50 -0.52
CA LEU A 98 -15.78 -13.12 -1.00
C LEU A 98 -16.97 -12.35 -0.45
N ARG A 99 -16.67 -11.21 0.19
CA ARG A 99 -17.65 -10.18 0.54
C ARG A 99 -17.27 -8.88 -0.16
N VAL A 100 -18.21 -8.30 -0.90
CA VAL A 100 -18.02 -7.05 -1.64
C VAL A 100 -18.77 -5.93 -0.93
N ILE A 101 -18.10 -4.79 -0.77
CA ILE A 101 -18.63 -3.54 -0.23
C ILE A 101 -18.64 -2.52 -1.37
N SER A 102 -19.81 -1.97 -1.71
CA SER A 102 -19.91 -0.82 -2.60
C SER A 102 -19.58 0.44 -1.81
N GLY A 103 -18.54 1.18 -2.23
CA GLY A 103 -18.15 2.40 -1.53
C GLY A 103 -16.76 2.92 -1.84
N ASP A 104 -16.42 4.03 -1.20
CA ASP A 104 -15.09 4.63 -1.28
C ASP A 104 -14.19 4.04 -0.18
N ALA A 105 -13.10 3.39 -0.58
CA ALA A 105 -12.14 2.78 0.34
C ALA A 105 -11.50 3.79 1.32
N MET A 106 -11.49 5.07 0.99
CA MET A 106 -11.04 6.14 1.90
C MET A 106 -12.00 6.36 3.09
N GLN A 107 -13.23 5.85 3.02
CA GLN A 107 -14.26 5.99 4.05
C GLN A 107 -14.61 4.67 4.74
N VAL A 108 -14.08 3.56 4.25
CA VAL A 108 -14.30 2.23 4.82
C VAL A 108 -13.24 1.95 5.89
N ASP A 109 -13.68 1.54 7.06
CA ASP A 109 -12.78 1.02 8.10
C ASP A 109 -12.32 -0.40 7.72
N ALA A 110 -11.18 -0.48 7.05
CA ALA A 110 -10.64 -1.75 6.57
C ALA A 110 -10.37 -2.75 7.72
N ARG A 111 -10.01 -2.28 8.93
CA ARG A 111 -9.81 -3.12 10.10
C ARG A 111 -11.12 -3.75 10.58
N ALA A 112 -12.16 -2.93 10.71
CA ALA A 112 -13.48 -3.42 11.13
C ALA A 112 -14.05 -4.44 10.13
N GLU A 113 -13.80 -4.24 8.83
CA GLU A 113 -14.36 -5.07 7.76
C GLU A 113 -13.57 -6.35 7.51
N ALA A 114 -12.24 -6.29 7.48
CA ALA A 114 -11.39 -7.45 7.16
C ALA A 114 -10.92 -8.22 8.42
N GLY A 115 -10.96 -7.57 9.57
CA GLY A 115 -10.47 -8.14 10.84
C GLY A 115 -8.96 -7.99 11.02
N GLU A 116 -8.47 -8.61 12.09
CA GLU A 116 -7.05 -8.57 12.46
C GLU A 116 -6.19 -9.46 11.56
N LYS A 117 -4.92 -9.07 11.39
CA LYS A 117 -3.92 -9.79 10.61
C LYS A 117 -4.27 -9.96 9.14
N ALA A 118 -5.06 -9.05 8.59
CA ALA A 118 -5.44 -9.11 7.18
C ALA A 118 -4.24 -8.80 6.25
N HIS A 119 -4.19 -9.47 5.11
CA HIS A 119 -3.29 -9.15 4.02
C HIS A 119 -3.98 -8.14 3.09
N ILE A 120 -3.42 -6.94 2.93
CA ILE A 120 -3.97 -5.95 2.00
C ILE A 120 -3.28 -6.15 0.65
N ILE A 121 -4.04 -6.56 -0.36
CA ILE A 121 -3.53 -6.88 -1.70
C ILE A 121 -4.36 -6.09 -2.71
N ALA A 122 -3.76 -5.15 -3.43
CA ALA A 122 -4.53 -4.29 -4.32
C ALA A 122 -3.73 -3.74 -5.50
N ASN A 123 -4.40 -3.67 -6.65
CA ASN A 123 -3.98 -2.82 -7.76
C ASN A 123 -4.62 -1.43 -7.59
N LEU A 124 -3.98 -0.59 -6.77
CA LEU A 124 -4.55 0.68 -6.32
C LEU A 124 -4.76 1.68 -7.47
N PRO A 125 -5.90 2.41 -7.47
CA PRO A 125 -6.02 3.61 -8.31
C PRO A 125 -4.93 4.62 -7.97
N TYR A 126 -4.21 5.12 -8.99
CA TYR A 126 -2.99 5.93 -8.77
C TYR A 126 -3.25 7.24 -8.01
N ASN A 127 -4.46 7.79 -8.10
CA ASN A 127 -4.83 9.05 -7.44
C ASN A 127 -5.03 8.94 -5.93
N VAL A 128 -5.36 7.76 -5.40
CA VAL A 128 -5.63 7.54 -3.97
C VAL A 128 -4.64 6.59 -3.29
N GLY A 129 -3.83 5.87 -4.07
CA GLY A 129 -2.94 4.81 -3.56
C GLY A 129 -1.99 5.28 -2.47
N THR A 130 -1.36 6.45 -2.62
CA THR A 130 -0.45 6.99 -1.59
C THR A 130 -1.20 7.39 -0.32
N ALA A 131 -2.40 7.96 -0.43
CA ALA A 131 -3.20 8.34 0.73
C ALA A 131 -3.65 7.10 1.53
N LEU A 132 -4.10 6.05 0.84
CA LEU A 132 -4.43 4.75 1.45
C LEU A 132 -3.22 4.14 2.17
N LEU A 133 -2.07 4.09 1.50
CA LEU A 133 -0.82 3.58 2.11
C LEU A 133 -0.49 4.35 3.39
N VAL A 134 -0.48 5.68 3.34
CA VAL A 134 -0.20 6.51 4.51
C VAL A 134 -1.22 6.24 5.63
N GLY A 135 -2.51 6.12 5.30
CA GLY A 135 -3.55 5.77 6.27
C GLY A 135 -3.26 4.44 6.99
N TRP A 136 -2.91 3.38 6.26
CA TRP A 136 -2.57 2.08 6.88
C TRP A 136 -1.25 2.12 7.67
N LEU A 137 -0.26 2.87 7.21
CA LEU A 137 1.00 3.08 7.94
C LEU A 137 0.80 3.96 9.19
N SER A 138 -0.23 4.81 9.21
CA SER A 138 -0.56 5.70 10.34
C SER A 138 -1.53 5.08 11.35
N ALA A 139 -2.06 3.87 11.08
CA ALA A 139 -2.94 3.17 11.99
C ALA A 139 -2.27 2.88 13.34
N ASP A 140 -3.08 2.59 14.35
CA ASP A 140 -2.58 2.19 15.67
C ASP A 140 -1.71 0.92 15.58
N TRP A 141 -0.64 0.93 16.37
CA TRP A 141 0.42 -0.07 16.33
C TRP A 141 0.79 -0.48 17.76
N ASP A 142 0.31 -1.64 18.21
CA ASP A 142 0.59 -2.14 19.56
C ASP A 142 0.72 -3.68 19.58
N PRO A 143 1.92 -4.24 19.60
CA PRO A 143 3.19 -3.71 19.07
C PRO A 143 3.25 -3.73 17.54
N LEU A 144 2.29 -4.40 16.87
CA LEU A 144 2.14 -4.53 15.43
C LEU A 144 0.80 -3.94 14.97
N PRO A 145 0.65 -3.58 13.68
CA PRO A 145 -0.62 -3.11 13.15
C PRO A 145 -1.62 -4.25 13.02
N TRP A 146 -2.88 -3.91 12.75
CA TRP A 146 -3.93 -4.88 12.48
C TRP A 146 -3.72 -5.70 11.19
N TRP A 147 -2.89 -5.23 10.26
CA TRP A 147 -2.57 -5.92 9.01
C TRP A 147 -1.27 -6.72 9.09
N SER A 148 -1.22 -7.86 8.38
CA SER A 148 -0.04 -8.74 8.29
C SER A 148 0.94 -8.32 7.21
N SER A 149 0.44 -7.85 6.07
CA SER A 149 1.27 -7.32 4.98
C SER A 149 0.47 -6.44 4.04
N LEU A 150 1.19 -5.57 3.32
CA LEU A 150 0.63 -4.78 2.23
C LEU A 150 1.33 -5.19 0.94
N THR A 151 0.56 -5.60 -0.08
CA THR A 151 1.06 -5.95 -1.41
C THR A 151 0.34 -5.07 -2.41
N LEU A 152 0.94 -3.94 -2.74
CA LEU A 152 0.25 -2.83 -3.37
C LEU A 152 0.94 -2.43 -4.67
N MET A 153 0.14 -2.19 -5.71
CA MET A 153 0.66 -1.69 -6.97
C MET A 153 0.65 -0.17 -7.03
N PHE A 154 1.77 0.39 -7.46
CA PHE A 154 1.98 1.82 -7.65
C PHE A 154 2.63 2.09 -9.01
N GLN A 155 2.58 3.35 -9.45
CA GLN A 155 3.49 3.82 -10.48
C GLN A 155 4.94 3.65 -10.03
N MET A 156 5.87 3.36 -10.96
CA MET A 156 7.28 3.09 -10.64
C MET A 156 7.91 4.16 -9.76
N GLU A 157 7.71 5.43 -10.08
CA GLU A 157 8.25 6.55 -9.30
C GLU A 157 7.76 6.54 -7.83
N VAL A 158 6.48 6.21 -7.60
CA VAL A 158 5.94 6.12 -6.23
C VAL A 158 6.54 4.92 -5.50
N ALA A 159 6.66 3.78 -6.18
CA ALA A 159 7.29 2.59 -5.62
C ALA A 159 8.76 2.87 -5.23
N GLU A 160 9.51 3.55 -6.09
CA GLU A 160 10.89 3.96 -5.82
C GLU A 160 11.00 4.90 -4.62
N ARG A 161 10.04 5.83 -4.45
CA ARG A 161 9.97 6.70 -3.26
C ARG A 161 9.69 5.93 -1.97
N ILE A 162 8.84 4.90 -2.02
CA ILE A 162 8.51 4.08 -0.83
C ILE A 162 9.74 3.32 -0.32
N VAL A 163 10.54 2.76 -1.23
CA VAL A 163 11.68 1.90 -0.90
C VAL A 163 13.05 2.63 -0.90
N ALA A 164 13.04 3.93 -1.18
CA ALA A 164 14.27 4.72 -1.34
C ALA A 164 15.14 4.67 -0.08
N LYS A 165 16.46 4.73 -0.28
CA LYS A 165 17.47 4.79 0.77
C LYS A 165 18.05 6.21 0.87
N PRO A 166 18.63 6.59 2.03
CA PRO A 166 19.32 7.87 2.19
C PRO A 166 20.33 8.10 1.06
N ASN A 167 20.48 9.36 0.65
CA ASN A 167 21.30 9.81 -0.48
C ASN A 167 20.79 9.39 -1.87
N GLY A 168 19.68 8.67 -1.98
CA GLY A 168 19.05 8.34 -3.25
C GLY A 168 18.16 9.46 -3.78
N ASP A 169 18.00 9.56 -5.10
CA ASP A 169 17.23 10.62 -5.76
C ASP A 169 15.76 10.67 -5.32
N HIS A 170 15.19 9.52 -5.03
CA HIS A 170 13.79 9.37 -4.62
C HIS A 170 13.57 9.40 -3.10
N TYR A 171 14.66 9.52 -2.30
CA TYR A 171 14.54 9.52 -0.84
C TYR A 171 13.83 10.78 -0.34
N GLY A 172 12.85 10.58 0.54
CA GLY A 172 12.05 11.66 1.06
C GLY A 172 11.09 11.21 2.17
N ARG A 173 10.14 12.08 2.51
CA ARG A 173 9.17 11.83 3.58
C ARG A 173 8.49 10.47 3.47
N LEU A 174 8.06 10.07 2.24
CA LEU A 174 7.36 8.80 2.04
C LEU A 174 8.25 7.60 2.40
N ALA A 175 9.55 7.63 2.05
CA ALA A 175 10.49 6.58 2.43
C ALA A 175 10.60 6.44 3.95
N VAL A 176 10.74 7.54 4.67
CA VAL A 176 10.85 7.51 6.14
C VAL A 176 9.58 6.96 6.76
N LEU A 177 8.40 7.46 6.36
CA LEU A 177 7.11 6.99 6.88
C LEU A 177 6.84 5.51 6.55
N SER A 178 7.32 5.03 5.40
CA SER A 178 7.13 3.64 5.00
C SER A 178 8.11 2.66 5.66
N GLN A 179 9.26 3.14 6.18
CA GLN A 179 10.33 2.26 6.63
C GLN A 179 10.65 2.33 8.13
N TRP A 180 10.15 3.31 8.89
CA TRP A 180 10.49 3.47 10.30
C TRP A 180 9.99 2.32 11.19
N ARG A 181 8.89 1.67 10.82
CA ARG A 181 8.33 0.51 11.54
C ARG A 181 7.86 -0.61 10.59
N SER A 182 8.42 -0.66 9.39
CA SER A 182 8.16 -1.74 8.44
C SER A 182 9.34 -1.94 7.49
N GLU A 183 9.34 -3.06 6.79
CA GLU A 183 10.25 -3.34 5.68
C GLU A 183 9.48 -3.19 4.37
N ALA A 184 9.99 -2.38 3.47
CA ALA A 184 9.40 -2.16 2.15
C ALA A 184 10.38 -2.58 1.05
N ARG A 185 9.88 -3.33 0.06
CA ARG A 185 10.66 -3.73 -1.11
C ARG A 185 9.81 -3.70 -2.38
N ILE A 186 10.42 -3.43 -3.52
CA ILE A 186 9.80 -3.69 -4.82
C ILE A 186 9.87 -5.20 -5.04
N ALA A 187 8.70 -5.85 -4.97
CA ALA A 187 8.58 -7.30 -5.15
C ALA A 187 8.52 -7.68 -6.63
N MET A 188 7.95 -6.80 -7.48
CA MET A 188 7.78 -7.07 -8.90
C MET A 188 7.67 -5.76 -9.68
N LYS A 189 8.33 -5.68 -10.83
CA LYS A 189 8.11 -4.62 -11.83
C LYS A 189 7.06 -5.09 -12.84
N VAL A 190 6.12 -4.22 -13.19
CA VAL A 190 5.03 -4.52 -14.11
C VAL A 190 5.10 -3.59 -15.31
N HIS A 191 5.26 -4.19 -16.49
CA HIS A 191 5.31 -3.41 -17.71
C HIS A 191 3.94 -2.83 -18.05
N ARG A 192 3.91 -1.60 -18.58
CA ARG A 192 2.67 -0.90 -18.93
C ARG A 192 1.77 -1.67 -19.89
N SER A 193 2.33 -2.53 -20.76
CA SER A 193 1.55 -3.37 -21.69
C SER A 193 0.73 -4.46 -21.02
N ALA A 194 0.95 -4.75 -19.74
CA ALA A 194 0.12 -5.70 -18.99
C ALA A 194 -1.28 -5.15 -18.69
N PHE A 195 -1.47 -3.85 -18.84
CA PHE A 195 -2.72 -3.16 -18.51
C PHE A 195 -3.56 -2.86 -19.75
N THR A 196 -4.86 -2.79 -19.55
CA THR A 196 -5.83 -2.36 -20.57
C THR A 196 -6.74 -1.28 -19.95
N PRO A 197 -6.69 -0.03 -20.47
CA PRO A 197 -5.68 0.51 -21.37
C PRO A 197 -4.29 0.61 -20.69
N PRO A 198 -3.18 0.65 -21.46
CA PRO A 198 -1.86 0.78 -20.88
C PRO A 198 -1.68 2.18 -20.25
N PRO A 199 -1.14 2.29 -19.00
CA PRO A 199 -0.77 3.56 -18.42
C PRO A 199 0.42 4.19 -19.14
N LYS A 200 0.68 5.47 -18.86
CA LYS A 200 1.82 6.19 -19.48
C LYS A 200 3.19 5.72 -18.98
N VAL A 201 3.23 5.19 -17.76
CA VAL A 201 4.47 4.82 -17.05
C VAL A 201 4.44 3.36 -16.61
N MET A 202 5.60 2.81 -16.31
CA MET A 202 5.75 1.51 -15.68
C MET A 202 5.12 1.51 -14.29
N SER A 203 4.74 0.32 -13.82
CA SER A 203 4.24 0.10 -12.46
C SER A 203 5.16 -0.87 -11.70
N ALA A 204 4.99 -0.92 -10.40
CA ALA A 204 5.64 -1.90 -9.55
C ALA A 204 4.72 -2.33 -8.41
N VAL A 205 4.84 -3.58 -8.00
CA VAL A 205 4.23 -4.11 -6.78
C VAL A 205 5.23 -3.91 -5.65
N VAL A 206 4.84 -3.14 -4.65
CA VAL A 206 5.58 -2.97 -3.41
C VAL A 206 5.00 -3.92 -2.37
N HIS A 207 5.87 -4.66 -1.69
CA HIS A 207 5.50 -5.49 -0.56
C HIS A 207 6.07 -4.90 0.72
N ILE A 208 5.20 -4.74 1.73
CA ILE A 208 5.53 -4.13 3.01
C ILE A 208 5.14 -5.10 4.12
N THR A 209 6.09 -5.40 5.01
CA THR A 209 5.86 -6.21 6.21
C THR A 209 6.11 -5.38 7.46
N PRO A 210 5.25 -5.47 8.49
CA PRO A 210 5.41 -4.66 9.69
C PRO A 210 6.56 -5.16 10.55
N LYS A 211 7.18 -4.24 11.29
CA LYS A 211 8.12 -4.48 12.40
C LYS A 211 7.53 -3.87 13.67
N PRO A 212 7.91 -4.33 14.86
CA PRO A 212 7.54 -3.65 16.10
C PRO A 212 7.90 -2.15 16.04
N ALA A 213 6.99 -1.31 16.51
CA ALA A 213 7.24 0.12 16.55
C ALA A 213 8.41 0.42 17.50
N PRO A 214 9.35 1.35 17.15
CA PRO A 214 10.38 1.79 18.06
C PRO A 214 9.78 2.42 19.33
N GLU A 215 10.27 2.03 20.49
CA GLU A 215 9.78 2.55 21.78
C GLU A 215 9.99 4.07 21.91
N GLY A 216 9.03 4.76 22.53
CA GLY A 216 9.09 6.18 22.81
C GLY A 216 8.92 7.09 21.58
N VAL A 217 8.61 6.54 20.40
CA VAL A 217 8.41 7.34 19.19
C VAL A 217 6.93 7.45 18.87
N GLN A 218 6.44 8.69 18.80
CA GLN A 218 5.08 8.97 18.37
C GLN A 218 5.05 9.36 16.89
N LEU A 219 4.18 8.72 16.12
CA LEU A 219 4.01 9.00 14.68
C LEU A 219 3.86 10.49 14.38
N LYS A 220 3.05 11.21 15.15
CA LYS A 220 2.83 12.67 14.96
C LYS A 220 4.11 13.50 14.98
N HIS A 221 5.09 13.10 15.82
CA HIS A 221 6.38 13.81 15.90
C HIS A 221 7.22 13.51 14.66
N LEU A 222 7.28 12.25 14.23
CA LEU A 222 7.97 11.86 13.01
C LEU A 222 7.35 12.51 11.76
N GLU A 223 6.02 12.60 11.68
CA GLU A 223 5.32 13.25 10.57
C GLU A 223 5.63 14.75 10.51
N ARG A 224 5.58 15.45 11.63
CA ARG A 224 5.91 16.89 11.71
C ARG A 224 7.37 17.15 11.37
N LEU A 225 8.27 16.34 11.91
CA LEU A 225 9.70 16.42 11.67
C LEU A 225 10.03 16.21 10.19
N THR A 226 9.53 15.12 9.58
CA THR A 226 9.79 14.80 8.18
C THR A 226 9.13 15.81 7.24
N ALA A 227 7.93 16.31 7.55
CA ALA A 227 7.29 17.36 6.78
C ALA A 227 8.13 18.65 6.76
N ALA A 228 8.67 19.08 7.92
CA ALA A 228 9.54 20.25 8.02
C ALA A 228 10.88 20.03 7.29
N ALA A 229 11.53 18.87 7.52
CA ALA A 229 12.83 18.56 6.96
C ALA A 229 12.80 18.50 5.42
N PHE A 230 11.83 17.80 4.84
CA PHE A 230 11.69 17.62 3.38
C PHE A 230 10.90 18.73 2.69
N GLY A 231 10.20 19.59 3.43
CA GLY A 231 9.49 20.74 2.89
C GLY A 231 10.41 21.77 2.22
N GLN A 232 11.68 21.78 2.61
CA GLN A 232 12.73 22.63 2.03
C GLN A 232 13.95 21.79 1.61
N ARG A 233 13.76 20.84 0.71
CA ARG A 233 14.74 19.80 0.32
C ARG A 233 16.17 20.31 0.07
N ARG A 234 16.34 21.49 -0.52
CA ARG A 234 17.66 22.06 -0.83
C ARG A 234 18.33 22.78 0.36
N LYS A 235 17.64 22.94 1.48
CA LYS A 235 18.17 23.61 2.68
C LYS A 235 18.81 22.62 3.65
N MET A 236 19.76 23.12 4.45
CA MET A 236 20.33 22.40 5.58
C MET A 236 19.28 22.21 6.68
N LEU A 237 19.42 21.18 7.52
CA LEU A 237 18.50 20.88 8.62
C LEU A 237 18.29 22.08 9.55
N ARG A 238 19.35 22.83 9.89
CA ARG A 238 19.24 24.05 10.69
C ARG A 238 18.28 25.09 10.14
N GLN A 239 18.07 25.10 8.81
CA GLN A 239 17.15 26.03 8.15
C GLN A 239 15.76 25.44 7.99
N SER A 240 15.67 24.18 7.53
CA SER A 240 14.37 23.52 7.29
C SER A 240 13.62 23.24 8.60
N LEU A 241 14.34 22.98 9.70
CA LEU A 241 13.77 22.67 11.01
C LEU A 241 13.63 23.89 11.93
N LYS A 242 14.10 25.08 11.51
CA LYS A 242 14.13 26.30 12.36
C LYS A 242 12.77 26.65 12.99
N ALA A 243 11.68 26.43 12.24
CA ALA A 243 10.33 26.74 12.71
C ALA A 243 9.73 25.66 13.62
N LEU A 244 10.39 24.52 13.79
CA LEU A 244 9.91 23.41 14.61
C LEU A 244 10.53 23.50 16.00
N PRO A 245 9.74 23.80 17.06
CA PRO A 245 10.27 23.96 18.42
C PRO A 245 11.04 22.73 18.89
N GLY A 246 12.19 22.94 19.53
CA GLY A 246 13.05 21.88 20.06
C GLY A 246 13.87 21.09 19.03
N ALA A 247 13.64 21.28 17.72
CA ALA A 247 14.28 20.46 16.70
C ALA A 247 15.81 20.68 16.61
N LEU A 248 16.29 21.92 16.82
CA LEU A 248 17.73 22.19 16.80
C LEU A 248 18.45 21.60 18.02
N ASP A 249 17.82 21.64 19.18
CA ASP A 249 18.34 21.02 20.40
C ASP A 249 18.34 19.49 20.26
N ALA A 250 17.31 18.93 19.65
CA ALA A 250 17.24 17.49 19.32
C ALA A 250 18.36 17.06 18.37
N LEU A 251 18.68 17.84 17.32
CA LEU A 251 19.83 17.56 16.43
C LEU A 251 21.14 17.45 17.23
N GLN A 252 21.36 18.39 18.15
CA GLN A 252 22.55 18.38 19.02
C GLN A 252 22.56 17.18 19.97
N ALA A 253 21.41 16.86 20.59
CA ALA A 253 21.28 15.74 21.53
C ALA A 253 21.54 14.38 20.86
N VAL A 254 21.12 14.22 19.59
CA VAL A 254 21.33 12.99 18.81
C VAL A 254 22.68 12.97 18.09
N GLY A 255 23.42 14.09 18.07
CA GLY A 255 24.72 14.19 17.41
C GLY A 255 24.64 14.29 15.89
N ILE A 256 23.54 14.80 15.36
CA ILE A 256 23.36 15.00 13.90
C ILE A 256 23.83 16.42 13.53
N ASP A 257 24.76 16.51 12.56
CA ASP A 257 25.26 17.78 12.06
C ASP A 257 24.10 18.60 11.44
N PRO A 258 23.79 19.79 11.98
CA PRO A 258 22.72 20.65 11.48
C PRO A 258 23.00 21.24 10.07
N GLN A 259 24.20 21.08 9.53
CA GLN A 259 24.54 21.47 8.16
C GLN A 259 24.17 20.39 7.13
N ARG A 260 23.88 19.18 7.55
CA ARG A 260 23.37 18.13 6.66
C ARG A 260 22.02 18.51 6.04
N ARG A 261 21.68 17.88 4.93
CA ARG A 261 20.35 17.99 4.32
C ARG A 261 19.49 16.79 4.69
N ALA A 262 18.17 16.96 4.67
CA ALA A 262 17.22 15.89 5.00
C ALA A 262 17.43 14.60 4.23
N GLU A 263 17.83 14.69 2.95
CA GLU A 263 18.07 13.52 2.08
C GLU A 263 19.26 12.65 2.52
N THR A 264 20.14 13.16 3.37
CA THR A 264 21.29 12.41 3.88
C THR A 264 21.02 11.75 5.24
N VAL A 265 19.91 12.09 5.91
CA VAL A 265 19.53 11.58 7.24
C VAL A 265 18.86 10.24 7.10
N SER A 266 19.31 9.24 7.84
CA SER A 266 18.74 7.89 7.78
C SER A 266 17.35 7.81 8.44
N VAL A 267 16.64 6.73 8.20
CA VAL A 267 15.34 6.48 8.84
C VAL A 267 15.51 6.38 10.36
N GLU A 268 16.56 5.70 10.80
CA GLU A 268 16.91 5.52 12.21
C GLU A 268 17.25 6.86 12.87
N GLU A 269 18.00 7.73 12.21
CA GLU A 269 18.29 9.08 12.68
C GLU A 269 17.02 9.93 12.81
N PHE A 270 16.08 9.84 11.86
CA PHE A 270 14.78 10.52 11.99
C PHE A 270 13.95 9.97 13.16
N VAL A 271 14.01 8.66 13.40
CA VAL A 271 13.35 8.01 14.54
C VAL A 271 13.91 8.53 15.87
N GLU A 272 15.24 8.62 16.01
CA GLU A 272 15.89 9.15 17.21
C GLU A 272 15.53 10.64 17.43
N LEU A 273 15.56 11.46 16.37
CA LEU A 273 15.12 12.85 16.47
C LEU A 273 13.67 12.96 16.95
N ALA A 274 12.77 12.16 16.38
CA ALA A 274 11.35 12.16 16.75
C ALA A 274 11.14 11.70 18.21
N ARG A 275 11.98 10.77 18.71
CA ARG A 275 11.96 10.31 20.10
C ARG A 275 12.30 11.45 21.06
N VAL A 276 13.42 12.13 20.84
CA VAL A 276 13.89 13.24 21.69
C VAL A 276 12.93 14.42 21.66
N MET A 277 12.28 14.68 20.52
CA MET A 277 11.28 15.76 20.40
C MET A 277 9.94 15.41 21.04
N GLY A 278 9.70 14.16 21.40
CA GLY A 278 8.46 13.67 22.02
C GLY A 278 8.50 13.63 23.55
N THR A 279 9.69 13.79 24.13
CA THR A 279 9.91 13.94 25.59
C THR A 279 9.86 15.40 26.00
#